data_631de3afbbe0ec1b10d16bdd8b9435ea
#
_entry.id   631de3afbbe0ec1b10d16bdd8b9435ea
#
_cell.length_a   1.000
_cell.length_b   1.000
_cell.length_c   1.000
_cell.angle_alpha   90.00
_cell.angle_beta   90.00
_cell.angle_gamma   90.00
#
_symmetry.space_group_name_H-M   'P 1'
#
loop_
_entity.id
_entity.type
_entity.pdbx_description
1 polymer ?
#
loop_
_entity_poly.entity_id
_entity_poly.type
_entity_poly.pdbx_seq_one_letter_code
_entity_poly.pdbx_strand_id
1 'polypeptide(L)'
;MNQQEYENICKQYGLKRTLGMTWFYDHPNDGLYDTIDYVKEGTKGVITTFNTITGEVYVAQDVFLSNYEINVDKLVKIDGGVNELNDGIEKLLLNYKKKVERNKINLIKKDFLNGECSTKSIKGKKAFWYRILETLKDGELLRKNEIIERIGYCGSQIDSWKNLQKKGYIERIGVKYKITLEGIKAL
;
A
#
# COMPACT_ATOMS: atom_id res chain seq x y z
N MET A 1 32.29 -17.39 7.66
CA MET A 1 31.18 -17.53 8.61
C MET A 1 30.58 -18.91 8.42
N ASN A 2 30.24 -19.62 9.50
CA ASN A 2 29.57 -20.92 9.38
C ASN A 2 28.03 -20.73 9.36
N GLN A 3 27.32 -21.81 8.95
CA GLN A 3 25.87 -21.79 8.84
C GLN A 3 25.16 -21.40 10.14
N GLN A 4 25.61 -21.94 11.28
CA GLN A 4 24.98 -21.68 12.58
C GLN A 4 25.13 -20.23 13.02
N GLU A 5 26.29 -19.62 12.76
CA GLU A 5 26.52 -18.19 13.01
C GLU A 5 25.58 -17.33 12.16
N TYR A 6 25.49 -17.67 10.86
CA TYR A 6 24.59 -16.98 9.93
C TYR A 6 23.14 -17.04 10.39
N GLU A 7 22.62 -18.24 10.73
CA GLU A 7 21.26 -18.42 11.19
C GLU A 7 20.97 -17.66 12.49
N ASN A 8 21.93 -17.63 13.43
CA ASN A 8 21.80 -16.92 14.69
C ASN A 8 21.68 -15.41 14.46
N ILE A 9 22.50 -14.85 13.58
CA ILE A 9 22.43 -13.43 13.19
C ILE A 9 21.06 -13.11 12.59
N CYS A 10 20.62 -13.89 11.61
CA CYS A 10 19.31 -13.66 10.98
C CYS A 10 18.15 -13.67 11.97
N LYS A 11 18.16 -14.62 12.92
CA LYS A 11 17.17 -14.70 14.01
C LYS A 11 17.22 -13.49 14.93
N GLN A 12 18.42 -13.00 15.28
CA GLN A 12 18.62 -11.80 16.12
C GLN A 12 17.96 -10.56 15.51
N TYR A 13 18.01 -10.42 14.19
CA TYR A 13 17.33 -9.35 13.46
C TYR A 13 15.84 -9.61 13.18
N GLY A 14 15.29 -10.70 13.69
CA GLY A 14 13.88 -11.06 13.51
C GLY A 14 13.52 -11.38 12.06
N LEU A 15 14.47 -11.92 11.32
CA LEU A 15 14.22 -12.44 9.98
C LEU A 15 13.64 -13.85 10.07
N LYS A 16 12.78 -14.21 9.14
CA LYS A 16 12.15 -15.52 9.06
C LYS A 16 12.80 -16.36 7.96
N ARG A 17 13.16 -17.58 8.28
CA ARG A 17 13.64 -18.55 7.28
C ARG A 17 12.52 -18.88 6.31
N THR A 18 12.84 -18.90 5.02
CA THR A 18 11.95 -19.39 3.97
C THR A 18 12.56 -20.63 3.34
N LEU A 19 11.73 -21.48 2.75
CA LEU A 19 12.19 -22.62 1.96
C LEU A 19 12.68 -22.07 0.62
N GLY A 20 13.97 -22.29 0.32
CA GLY A 20 14.72 -21.69 -0.76
C GLY A 20 13.98 -21.55 -2.07
N MET A 21 13.81 -20.32 -2.49
CA MET A 21 13.36 -19.91 -3.81
C MET A 21 14.23 -18.77 -4.32
N THR A 22 15.50 -18.75 -3.96
CA THR A 22 16.41 -17.74 -4.49
C THR A 22 16.76 -18.11 -5.92
N TRP A 23 16.13 -17.44 -6.86
CA TRP A 23 16.51 -17.50 -8.25
C TRP A 23 17.81 -16.67 -8.43
N PHE A 24 18.95 -17.34 -8.41
CA PHE A 24 20.19 -16.73 -8.89
C PHE A 24 20.14 -16.74 -10.43
N TYR A 25 19.66 -15.64 -10.99
CA TYR A 25 19.59 -15.48 -12.45
C TYR A 25 20.94 -15.58 -13.16
N ASP A 26 22.04 -15.37 -12.42
CA ASP A 26 23.39 -15.35 -12.97
C ASP A 26 24.16 -16.66 -12.80
N HIS A 27 23.62 -17.67 -12.13
CA HIS A 27 24.24 -18.97 -11.92
C HIS A 27 23.31 -20.13 -12.27
N PRO A 28 23.14 -20.45 -13.56
CA PRO A 28 22.17 -21.44 -14.02
C PRO A 28 22.46 -22.89 -13.59
N ASN A 29 23.64 -23.16 -13.00
CA ASN A 29 24.07 -24.49 -12.58
C ASN A 29 24.08 -24.70 -11.06
N ASP A 30 23.83 -23.68 -10.24
CA ASP A 30 23.82 -23.83 -8.79
C ASP A 30 22.42 -24.27 -8.36
N GLY A 31 22.34 -25.52 -7.92
CA GLY A 31 21.09 -26.18 -7.58
C GLY A 31 20.24 -25.37 -6.58
N LEU A 32 18.98 -25.24 -6.87
CA LEU A 32 17.92 -24.55 -6.10
C LEU A 32 17.80 -24.98 -4.62
N TYR A 33 18.52 -25.99 -4.16
CA TYR A 33 18.35 -26.65 -2.86
C TYR A 33 19.46 -26.34 -1.86
N ASP A 34 20.49 -25.61 -2.27
CA ASP A 34 21.71 -25.44 -1.47
C ASP A 34 21.78 -24.07 -0.80
N THR A 35 20.64 -23.39 -0.64
CA THR A 35 20.60 -22.08 -0.01
C THR A 35 19.67 -22.05 1.21
N ILE A 36 20.04 -21.26 2.19
CA ILE A 36 19.23 -20.91 3.36
C ILE A 36 18.87 -19.45 3.25
N ASP A 37 17.60 -19.20 2.94
CA ASP A 37 17.08 -17.87 2.67
C ASP A 37 16.35 -17.30 3.88
N TYR A 38 16.53 -16.01 4.12
CA TYR A 38 15.81 -15.27 5.13
C TYR A 38 15.08 -14.07 4.54
N VAL A 39 13.84 -13.89 4.99
CA VAL A 39 12.96 -12.81 4.55
C VAL A 39 12.54 -11.94 5.74
N LYS A 40 12.19 -10.70 5.49
CA LYS A 40 11.53 -9.83 6.47
C LYS A 40 10.02 -9.86 6.24
N GLU A 41 9.25 -10.03 7.31
CA GLU A 41 7.80 -9.94 7.22
C GLU A 41 7.37 -8.58 6.64
N GLY A 42 6.48 -8.61 5.66
CA GLY A 42 6.02 -7.42 4.95
C GLY A 42 6.92 -6.98 3.78
N THR A 43 7.94 -7.79 3.41
CA THR A 43 8.70 -7.60 2.18
C THR A 43 8.40 -8.70 1.17
N LYS A 44 8.52 -8.36 -0.11
CA LYS A 44 8.59 -9.33 -1.20
C LYS A 44 10.05 -9.51 -1.62
N GLY A 45 10.58 -10.69 -1.36
CA GLY A 45 11.95 -11.08 -1.71
C GLY A 45 12.81 -11.44 -0.51
N VAL A 46 13.98 -11.98 -0.81
CA VAL A 46 14.95 -12.48 0.15
C VAL A 46 15.86 -11.36 0.62
N ILE A 47 15.98 -11.19 1.94
CA ILE A 47 16.88 -10.20 2.57
C ILE A 47 18.34 -10.66 2.50
N THR A 48 18.56 -11.93 2.82
CA THR A 48 19.90 -12.53 2.83
C THR A 48 19.82 -14.03 2.57
N THR A 49 20.84 -14.57 1.96
CA THR A 49 20.96 -16.00 1.66
C THR A 49 22.35 -16.50 2.00
N PHE A 50 22.42 -17.75 2.43
CA PHE A 50 23.67 -18.51 2.68
C PHE A 50 23.70 -19.71 1.75
N ASN A 51 24.77 -19.83 0.97
CA ASN A 51 25.01 -21.01 0.15
C ASN A 51 25.66 -22.09 1.01
N THR A 52 25.00 -23.24 1.19
CA THR A 52 25.46 -24.31 2.09
C THR A 52 26.65 -25.08 1.51
N ILE A 53 26.88 -25.05 0.21
CA ILE A 53 27.98 -25.71 -0.45
C ILE A 53 29.25 -24.86 -0.40
N THR A 54 29.12 -23.57 -0.81
CA THR A 54 30.28 -22.68 -0.92
C THR A 54 30.60 -21.93 0.35
N GLY A 55 29.61 -21.83 1.29
CA GLY A 55 29.72 -21.01 2.49
C GLY A 55 29.59 -19.50 2.20
N GLU A 56 29.24 -19.13 0.98
CA GLU A 56 29.08 -17.75 0.58
C GLU A 56 27.78 -17.15 1.14
N VAL A 57 27.85 -15.87 1.47
CA VAL A 57 26.71 -15.11 1.99
C VAL A 57 26.41 -13.96 1.06
N TYR A 58 25.14 -13.74 0.84
CA TYR A 58 24.63 -12.64 0.02
C TYR A 58 23.61 -11.85 0.83
N VAL A 59 23.64 -10.54 0.68
CA VAL A 59 22.70 -9.60 1.31
C VAL A 59 22.08 -8.73 0.24
N ALA A 60 20.82 -8.42 0.37
CA ALA A 60 20.15 -7.53 -0.56
C ALA A 60 20.76 -6.12 -0.50
N GLN A 61 20.92 -5.50 -1.65
CA GLN A 61 21.55 -4.18 -1.75
C GLN A 61 20.67 -3.07 -1.17
N ASP A 62 19.37 -3.12 -1.42
CA ASP A 62 18.40 -2.16 -0.91
C ASP A 62 16.97 -2.77 -0.92
N VAL A 63 16.03 -2.01 -0.39
CA VAL A 63 14.60 -2.24 -0.51
C VAL A 63 13.94 -1.06 -1.22
N PHE A 64 12.94 -1.32 -2.05
CA PHE A 64 12.23 -0.28 -2.78
C PHE A 64 10.71 -0.46 -2.71
N LEU A 65 9.98 0.63 -2.87
CA LEU A 65 8.53 0.64 -2.88
C LEU A 65 8.02 0.55 -4.32
N SER A 66 7.23 -0.48 -4.61
CA SER A 66 6.53 -0.63 -5.87
C SER A 66 5.10 -1.12 -5.62
N ASN A 67 4.12 -0.47 -6.25
CA ASN A 67 2.70 -0.82 -6.10
C ASN A 67 2.22 -0.93 -4.63
N TYR A 68 2.70 -0.04 -3.75
CA TYR A 68 2.45 -0.05 -2.31
C TYR A 68 3.01 -1.26 -1.56
N GLU A 69 3.88 -2.04 -2.20
CA GLU A 69 4.56 -3.18 -1.62
C GLU A 69 6.05 -2.88 -1.50
N ILE A 70 6.66 -3.37 -0.42
CA ILE A 70 8.10 -3.25 -0.22
C ILE A 70 8.76 -4.47 -0.84
N ASN A 71 9.49 -4.23 -1.90
CA ASN A 71 10.25 -5.24 -2.63
C ASN A 71 11.73 -5.17 -2.22
N VAL A 72 12.42 -6.29 -2.33
CA VAL A 72 13.85 -6.39 -2.10
C VAL A 72 14.58 -6.30 -3.43
N ASP A 73 15.67 -5.54 -3.46
CA ASP A 73 16.55 -5.44 -4.61
C ASP A 73 17.46 -6.68 -4.72
N LYS A 74 18.35 -6.68 -5.70
CA LYS A 74 19.28 -7.79 -5.97
C LYS A 74 20.16 -8.13 -4.76
N LEU A 75 20.47 -9.39 -4.63
CA LEU A 75 21.44 -9.91 -3.67
C LEU A 75 22.88 -9.65 -4.15
N VAL A 76 23.72 -9.21 -3.24
CA VAL A 76 25.15 -8.95 -3.47
C VAL A 76 25.95 -9.80 -2.51
N LYS A 77 26.99 -10.47 -3.01
CA LYS A 77 27.92 -11.24 -2.19
C LYS A 77 28.65 -10.32 -1.23
N ILE A 78 28.84 -10.81 0.00
CA ILE A 78 29.65 -10.14 1.02
C ILE A 78 30.88 -10.97 1.34
N ASP A 79 32.01 -10.31 1.53
CA ASP A 79 33.30 -10.97 1.79
C ASP A 79 33.82 -10.73 3.23
N GLY A 80 33.26 -9.75 3.94
CA GLY A 80 33.70 -9.30 5.27
C GLY A 80 33.16 -10.08 6.47
N GLY A 81 32.50 -11.23 6.24
CA GLY A 81 32.06 -12.11 7.30
C GLY A 81 30.92 -11.55 8.17
N VAL A 82 30.99 -11.81 9.51
CA VAL A 82 29.92 -11.47 10.45
C VAL A 82 29.63 -9.98 10.53
N ASN A 83 30.65 -9.13 10.54
CA ASN A 83 30.48 -7.68 10.68
C ASN A 83 29.77 -7.10 9.45
N GLU A 84 30.19 -7.49 8.25
CA GLU A 84 29.58 -6.99 7.01
C GLU A 84 28.13 -7.48 6.84
N LEU A 85 27.82 -8.70 7.30
CA LEU A 85 26.46 -9.21 7.35
C LEU A 85 25.58 -8.36 8.28
N ASN A 86 26.06 -8.07 9.49
CA ASN A 86 25.35 -7.24 10.46
C ASN A 86 25.09 -5.85 9.87
N ASP A 87 26.14 -5.17 9.38
CA ASP A 87 26.03 -3.83 8.80
C ASP A 87 25.05 -3.81 7.60
N GLY A 88 25.12 -4.82 6.74
CA GLY A 88 24.23 -4.99 5.60
C GLY A 88 22.76 -5.13 6.03
N ILE A 89 22.47 -6.02 6.99
CA ILE A 89 21.12 -6.24 7.50
C ILE A 89 20.61 -4.98 8.22
N GLU A 90 21.41 -4.34 9.06
CA GLU A 90 21.01 -3.11 9.77
C GLU A 90 20.66 -1.99 8.81
N LYS A 91 21.49 -1.75 7.82
CA LYS A 91 21.25 -0.76 6.76
C LYS A 91 19.93 -1.03 6.03
N LEU A 92 19.70 -2.29 5.65
CA LEU A 92 18.46 -2.71 5.00
C LEU A 92 17.23 -2.51 5.89
N LEU A 93 17.31 -2.91 7.16
CA LEU A 93 16.20 -2.75 8.10
C LEU A 93 15.90 -1.28 8.39
N LEU A 94 16.91 -0.42 8.42
CA LEU A 94 16.71 1.02 8.52
C LEU A 94 15.99 1.58 7.29
N ASN A 95 16.41 1.18 6.10
CA ASN A 95 15.77 1.56 4.84
C ASN A 95 14.34 1.00 4.76
N TYR A 96 14.13 -0.22 5.20
CA TYR A 96 12.80 -0.83 5.32
C TYR A 96 11.87 0.02 6.19
N LYS A 97 12.29 0.41 7.41
CA LYS A 97 11.50 1.27 8.30
C LYS A 97 11.12 2.58 7.62
N LYS A 98 12.07 3.26 6.98
CA LYS A 98 11.82 4.50 6.21
C LYS A 98 10.81 4.29 5.08
N LYS A 99 10.88 3.15 4.36
CA LYS A 99 9.94 2.84 3.27
C LYS A 99 8.55 2.50 3.82
N VAL A 100 8.43 1.77 4.95
CA VAL A 100 7.16 1.50 5.62
C VAL A 100 6.47 2.81 6.03
N GLU A 101 7.19 3.72 6.67
CA GLU A 101 6.67 5.03 7.06
C GLU A 101 6.20 5.84 5.84
N ARG A 102 7.03 5.89 4.79
CA ARG A 102 6.67 6.56 3.54
C ARG A 102 5.44 5.92 2.89
N ASN A 103 5.34 4.59 2.91
CA ASN A 103 4.18 3.88 2.38
C ASN A 103 2.90 4.20 3.16
N LYS A 104 2.97 4.22 4.50
CA LYS A 104 1.85 4.65 5.35
C LYS A 104 1.40 6.07 5.00
N ILE A 105 2.34 6.99 4.85
CA ILE A 105 2.05 8.37 4.44
C ILE A 105 1.41 8.40 3.05
N ASN A 106 1.91 7.61 2.09
CA ASN A 106 1.36 7.55 0.74
C ASN A 106 -0.05 6.92 0.72
N LEU A 107 -0.30 5.89 1.53
CA LEU A 107 -1.63 5.30 1.68
C LEU A 107 -2.60 6.29 2.31
N ILE A 108 -2.19 6.97 3.38
CA ILE A 108 -2.98 8.05 3.99
C ILE A 108 -3.25 9.14 2.94
N LYS A 109 -2.23 9.61 2.22
CA LYS A 109 -2.40 10.59 1.13
C LYS A 109 -3.33 10.07 0.03
N LYS A 110 -3.23 8.80 -0.35
CA LYS A 110 -4.13 8.19 -1.33
C LYS A 110 -5.56 8.14 -0.84
N ASP A 111 -5.78 7.81 0.43
CA ASP A 111 -7.10 7.85 1.04
C ASP A 111 -7.63 9.30 1.10
N PHE A 112 -6.75 10.25 1.40
CA PHE A 112 -7.07 11.68 1.32
C PHE A 112 -7.27 12.12 -0.14
N LEU A 113 -6.43 11.72 -1.09
CA LEU A 113 -6.56 12.09 -2.50
C LEU A 113 -7.76 11.41 -3.17
N ASN A 114 -8.06 10.17 -2.83
CA ASN A 114 -9.31 9.52 -3.25
C ASN A 114 -10.54 10.17 -2.57
N GLY A 115 -10.33 10.82 -1.41
CA GLY A 115 -11.25 11.79 -0.81
C GLY A 115 -11.13 13.21 -1.40
N GLU A 116 -9.97 13.58 -1.93
CA GLU A 116 -9.61 14.92 -2.42
C GLU A 116 -9.80 15.14 -3.92
N CYS A 117 -10.22 14.13 -4.70
CA CYS A 117 -10.79 14.44 -6.00
C CYS A 117 -12.04 15.34 -5.87
N SER A 118 -12.35 15.73 -4.65
CA SER A 118 -13.46 16.60 -4.31
C SER A 118 -13.15 17.70 -3.29
N THR A 119 -11.87 17.98 -2.97
CA THR A 119 -11.59 19.08 -2.04
C THR A 119 -10.53 20.03 -2.54
N LYS A 120 -10.87 20.91 -3.46
CA LYS A 120 -10.46 22.29 -3.27
C LYS A 120 -11.09 22.74 -1.96
N SER A 121 -10.26 22.79 -0.91
CA SER A 121 -10.45 23.56 0.32
C SER A 121 -11.88 23.87 0.71
N ILE A 122 -12.50 23.03 1.51
CA ILE A 122 -13.62 23.47 2.35
C ILE A 122 -13.27 23.14 3.80
N LYS A 123 -13.06 24.16 4.60
CA LYS A 123 -13.03 24.09 6.06
C LYS A 123 -14.34 23.46 6.51
N GLY A 124 -14.28 22.26 7.11
CA GLY A 124 -15.44 21.49 7.55
C GLY A 124 -15.87 20.46 6.49
N LYS A 125 -15.39 19.21 6.63
CA LYS A 125 -15.71 18.08 5.73
C LYS A 125 -17.20 17.71 5.85
N LYS A 126 -18.05 18.35 5.07
CA LYS A 126 -19.40 17.86 4.88
C LYS A 126 -19.36 16.54 4.12
N ALA A 127 -20.01 15.50 4.62
CA ALA A 127 -20.06 14.19 3.98
C ALA A 127 -20.59 14.30 2.54
N PHE A 128 -20.14 13.42 1.62
CA PHE A 128 -20.54 13.47 0.21
C PHE A 128 -22.05 13.48 -0.01
N TRP A 129 -22.79 12.69 0.77
CA TRP A 129 -24.24 12.68 0.74
C TRP A 129 -24.87 14.05 1.05
N TYR A 130 -24.29 14.80 2.00
CA TYR A 130 -24.75 16.14 2.39
C TYR A 130 -24.55 17.13 1.22
N ARG A 131 -23.42 17.02 0.50
CA ARG A 131 -23.15 17.87 -0.67
C ARG A 131 -24.09 17.60 -1.83
N ILE A 132 -24.53 16.35 -1.99
CA ILE A 132 -25.59 16.02 -2.95
C ILE A 132 -26.87 16.75 -2.60
N LEU A 133 -27.30 16.67 -1.34
CA LEU A 133 -28.52 17.33 -0.89
C LEU A 133 -28.39 18.86 -1.00
N GLU A 134 -27.24 19.42 -0.61
CA GLU A 134 -26.98 20.86 -0.70
C GLU A 134 -27.02 21.36 -2.17
N THR A 135 -26.57 20.56 -3.12
CA THR A 135 -26.65 20.90 -4.56
C THR A 135 -28.09 20.87 -5.08
N LEU A 136 -28.93 20.04 -4.49
CA LEU A 136 -30.34 19.89 -4.89
C LEU A 136 -31.32 20.75 -4.05
N LYS A 137 -30.82 21.49 -3.07
CA LYS A 137 -31.68 22.22 -2.08
C LYS A 137 -32.67 23.16 -2.70
N ASP A 138 -32.34 23.77 -3.84
CA ASP A 138 -33.20 24.73 -4.54
C ASP A 138 -34.30 24.05 -5.38
N GLY A 139 -34.44 22.73 -5.24
CA GLY A 139 -35.49 21.94 -5.88
C GLY A 139 -35.27 21.68 -7.38
N GLU A 140 -34.07 21.98 -7.87
CA GLU A 140 -33.72 21.72 -9.28
C GLU A 140 -33.73 20.21 -9.60
N LEU A 141 -34.17 19.88 -10.80
CA LEU A 141 -34.10 18.55 -11.39
C LEU A 141 -32.78 18.41 -12.15
N LEU A 142 -31.78 17.75 -11.51
CA LEU A 142 -30.43 17.59 -12.07
C LEU A 142 -30.14 16.12 -12.40
N ARG A 143 -29.37 15.89 -13.49
CA ARG A 143 -28.79 14.59 -13.79
C ARG A 143 -27.65 14.29 -12.80
N LYS A 144 -27.36 13.01 -12.61
CA LYS A 144 -26.26 12.58 -11.74
C LYS A 144 -24.92 13.23 -12.10
N ASN A 145 -24.61 13.33 -13.38
CA ASN A 145 -23.36 13.94 -13.86
C ASN A 145 -23.31 15.44 -13.57
N GLU A 146 -24.42 16.17 -13.73
CA GLU A 146 -24.51 17.60 -13.42
C GLU A 146 -24.29 17.87 -11.92
N ILE A 147 -24.84 17.00 -11.07
CA ILE A 147 -24.62 17.09 -9.62
C ILE A 147 -23.15 16.79 -9.27
N ILE A 148 -22.56 15.74 -9.85
CA ILE A 148 -21.17 15.37 -9.65
C ILE A 148 -20.24 16.50 -10.10
N GLU A 149 -20.51 17.12 -11.22
CA GLU A 149 -19.75 18.25 -11.75
C GLU A 149 -19.80 19.47 -10.82
N ARG A 150 -20.98 19.84 -10.33
CA ARG A 150 -21.16 20.94 -9.37
C ARG A 150 -20.47 20.67 -8.03
N ILE A 151 -20.46 19.42 -7.58
CA ILE A 151 -19.76 19.00 -6.35
C ILE A 151 -18.24 18.97 -6.59
N GLY A 152 -17.77 18.88 -7.85
CA GLY A 152 -16.36 18.72 -8.20
C GLY A 152 -15.79 17.37 -7.82
N TYR A 153 -16.57 16.29 -7.98
CA TYR A 153 -16.21 14.93 -7.56
C TYR A 153 -15.97 14.01 -8.77
N CYS A 154 -14.92 13.19 -8.71
CA CYS A 154 -14.53 12.27 -9.77
C CYS A 154 -14.39 10.80 -9.32
N GLY A 155 -15.15 10.35 -8.35
CA GLY A 155 -15.12 8.98 -7.83
C GLY A 155 -16.46 8.24 -7.87
N SER A 156 -16.41 6.90 -7.79
CA SER A 156 -17.60 6.04 -7.75
C SER A 156 -18.13 5.92 -6.33
N GLN A 157 -19.20 6.64 -5.99
CA GLN A 157 -19.93 6.44 -4.73
C GLN A 157 -21.38 6.00 -4.99
N ILE A 158 -21.52 4.87 -5.65
CA ILE A 158 -22.84 4.29 -5.98
C ILE A 158 -23.68 4.06 -4.74
N ASP A 159 -23.07 3.70 -3.62
CA ASP A 159 -23.77 3.41 -2.37
C ASP A 159 -24.39 4.65 -1.72
N SER A 160 -23.78 5.82 -1.85
CA SER A 160 -24.35 7.08 -1.33
C SER A 160 -25.66 7.44 -2.01
N TRP A 161 -25.77 7.26 -3.32
CA TRP A 161 -27.01 7.51 -4.06
C TRP A 161 -28.12 6.55 -3.67
N LYS A 162 -27.81 5.25 -3.59
CA LYS A 162 -28.76 4.22 -3.15
C LYS A 162 -29.24 4.49 -1.73
N ASN A 163 -28.33 4.88 -0.83
CA ASN A 163 -28.65 5.19 0.55
C ASN A 163 -29.55 6.44 0.68
N LEU A 164 -29.27 7.49 -0.09
CA LEU A 164 -30.11 8.70 -0.10
C LEU A 164 -31.51 8.40 -0.62
N GLN A 165 -31.64 7.61 -1.67
CA GLN A 165 -32.93 7.15 -2.18
C GLN A 165 -33.66 6.26 -1.17
N LYS A 166 -32.95 5.29 -0.56
CA LYS A 166 -33.52 4.39 0.46
C LYS A 166 -34.03 5.14 1.68
N LYS A 167 -33.36 6.23 2.08
CA LYS A 167 -33.78 7.11 3.16
C LYS A 167 -34.88 8.10 2.75
N GLY A 168 -35.26 8.12 1.48
CA GLY A 168 -36.24 9.03 0.96
C GLY A 168 -35.78 10.50 0.90
N TYR A 169 -34.48 10.77 0.95
CA TYR A 169 -33.95 12.13 0.91
C TYR A 169 -33.89 12.72 -0.50
N ILE A 170 -33.77 11.85 -1.48
CA ILE A 170 -33.87 12.21 -2.90
C ILE A 170 -34.82 11.26 -3.61
N GLU A 171 -35.51 11.77 -4.61
CA GLU A 171 -36.29 10.97 -5.54
C GLU A 171 -35.69 11.01 -6.95
N ARG A 172 -35.87 9.94 -7.71
CA ARG A 172 -35.44 9.85 -9.10
C ARG A 172 -36.66 10.02 -10.00
N ILE A 173 -36.57 11.01 -10.90
CA ILE A 173 -37.59 11.29 -11.90
C ILE A 173 -36.96 11.09 -13.27
N GLY A 174 -37.19 9.92 -13.87
CA GLY A 174 -36.53 9.51 -15.12
C GLY A 174 -35.02 9.38 -14.93
N VAL A 175 -34.23 10.24 -15.60
CA VAL A 175 -32.76 10.28 -15.51
C VAL A 175 -32.25 11.36 -14.55
N LYS A 176 -33.13 12.14 -13.94
CA LYS A 176 -32.82 13.24 -13.04
C LYS A 176 -33.16 12.92 -11.58
N TYR A 177 -32.60 13.71 -10.68
CA TYR A 177 -32.82 13.62 -9.23
C TYR A 177 -33.34 14.95 -8.69
N LYS A 178 -34.17 14.86 -7.67
CA LYS A 178 -34.70 16.01 -6.91
C LYS A 178 -34.59 15.72 -5.43
N ILE A 179 -34.38 16.75 -4.61
CA ILE A 179 -34.46 16.65 -3.16
C ILE A 179 -35.92 16.54 -2.75
N THR A 180 -36.19 15.76 -1.71
CA THR A 180 -37.51 15.65 -1.07
C THR A 180 -37.62 16.57 0.14
N LEU A 181 -38.80 16.69 0.73
CA LEU A 181 -38.98 17.39 1.99
C LEU A 181 -38.14 16.77 3.13
N GLU A 182 -38.02 15.45 3.16
CA GLU A 182 -37.19 14.75 4.14
C GLU A 182 -35.68 15.01 3.89
N GLY A 183 -35.28 15.15 2.64
CA GLY A 183 -33.92 15.56 2.29
C GLY A 183 -33.60 16.99 2.70
N ILE A 184 -34.55 17.91 2.58
CA ILE A 184 -34.39 19.29 3.04
C ILE A 184 -34.24 19.34 4.57
N LYS A 185 -35.03 18.56 5.31
CA LYS A 185 -34.91 18.46 6.78
C LYS A 185 -33.59 17.88 7.25
N ALA A 186 -32.89 17.12 6.39
CA ALA A 186 -31.58 16.49 6.68
C ALA A 186 -30.40 17.42 6.41
N LEU A 187 -30.59 18.59 5.80
CA LEU A 187 -29.60 19.64 5.60
C LEU A 187 -29.40 20.49 6.86
#